data_116adacefb6e6f5ba66a8f6279e92740
#
_entry.id   116adacefb6e6f5ba66a8f6279e92740
#
_cell.length_a   1.000
_cell.length_b   1.000
_cell.length_c   1.000
_cell.angle_alpha   90.00
_cell.angle_beta   90.00
_cell.angle_gamma   90.00
#
_symmetry.space_group_name_H-M   'P 1'
#
loop_
_entity.id
_entity.type
_entity.pdbx_description
1 polymer ?
#
loop_
_entity_poly.entity_id
_entity_poly.type
_entity_poly.pdbx_seq_one_letter_code
_entity_poly.pdbx_strand_id
1 'polypeptide(L)'
;MNCHYCGFSKGIPHVCPNCQSRSIRYYGTGTQKAYDELAELFPQARILRMDVDTTRRKGSHQALLDQFGRGFPNVTLVGVLNADTALNLPDFRSSERTFQLLTQVAGRAGRAEKAGQVLIQSYNPEHYAIRFAKDQDYEGFYAYEMSIRRQLGYPPYYFTIGITLSHKKEEEVVKRAYEVMGILRSGLSETSKILGPTPKPIARTHNLYHYQILIKYRLEDEL
;
A
#
# COMPACT_ATOMS: atom_id res chain seq x y z
N MET A 1 6.03 -17.22 -11.25
CA MET A 1 5.26 -16.02 -10.85
C MET A 1 4.06 -16.44 -10.04
N ASN A 2 3.89 -15.88 -8.84
CA ASN A 2 2.71 -16.09 -8.01
C ASN A 2 1.98 -14.77 -7.82
N CYS A 3 0.67 -14.77 -8.01
CA CYS A 3 -0.16 -13.63 -7.68
C CYS A 3 -0.50 -13.65 -6.19
N HIS A 4 -0.05 -12.65 -5.43
CA HIS A 4 -0.30 -12.56 -3.99
C HIS A 4 -1.79 -12.29 -3.64
N TYR A 5 -2.60 -11.87 -4.62
CA TYR A 5 -4.01 -11.56 -4.41
C TYR A 5 -4.94 -12.76 -4.63
N CYS A 6 -4.69 -13.56 -5.68
CA CYS A 6 -5.60 -14.67 -6.03
C CYS A 6 -4.93 -16.05 -5.96
N GLY A 7 -3.64 -16.12 -5.61
CA GLY A 7 -2.89 -17.36 -5.54
C GLY A 7 -2.56 -18.00 -6.90
N PHE A 8 -2.91 -17.33 -8.03
CA PHE A 8 -2.59 -17.81 -9.36
C PHE A 8 -1.08 -17.98 -9.51
N SER A 9 -0.66 -19.17 -9.93
CA SER A 9 0.75 -19.50 -10.16
C SER A 9 0.95 -19.88 -11.63
N LYS A 10 1.99 -19.31 -12.24
CA LYS A 10 2.41 -19.63 -13.60
C LYS A 10 3.93 -19.68 -13.68
N GLY A 11 4.46 -20.63 -14.45
CA GLY A 11 5.89 -20.64 -14.78
C GLY A 11 6.32 -19.33 -15.44
N ILE A 12 7.57 -18.95 -15.23
CA ILE A 12 8.12 -17.73 -15.83
C ILE A 12 8.38 -18.03 -17.32
N PRO A 13 7.81 -17.27 -18.25
CA PRO A 13 8.06 -17.52 -19.68
C PRO A 13 9.48 -17.07 -20.03
N HIS A 14 10.20 -17.87 -20.79
CA HIS A 14 11.52 -17.51 -21.34
C HIS A 14 11.41 -16.61 -22.58
N VAL A 15 10.23 -16.56 -23.18
CA VAL A 15 9.91 -15.78 -24.38
C VAL A 15 8.58 -15.08 -24.15
N CYS A 16 8.48 -13.82 -24.52
CA CYS A 16 7.23 -13.08 -24.43
C CYS A 16 6.14 -13.71 -25.30
N PRO A 17 4.97 -14.10 -24.74
CA PRO A 17 3.92 -14.74 -25.54
C PRO A 17 3.32 -13.82 -26.61
N ASN A 18 3.44 -12.48 -26.44
CA ASN A 18 2.86 -11.52 -27.39
C ASN A 18 3.82 -11.12 -28.52
N CYS A 19 5.06 -10.75 -28.18
CA CYS A 19 6.01 -10.22 -29.17
C CYS A 19 7.19 -11.15 -29.48
N GLN A 20 7.20 -12.37 -28.93
CA GLN A 20 8.25 -13.38 -29.12
C GLN A 20 9.67 -12.94 -28.71
N SER A 21 9.78 -11.80 -28.02
CA SER A 21 11.06 -11.29 -27.52
C SER A 21 11.64 -12.22 -26.45
N ARG A 22 12.94 -12.48 -26.54
CA ARG A 22 13.72 -13.18 -25.49
C ARG A 22 14.27 -12.23 -24.43
N SER A 23 14.14 -10.92 -24.62
CA SER A 23 14.62 -9.88 -23.68
C SER A 23 13.62 -9.65 -22.57
N ILE A 24 13.22 -10.70 -21.85
CA ILE A 24 12.40 -10.55 -20.63
C ILE A 24 13.34 -10.15 -19.49
N ARG A 25 13.16 -8.93 -18.99
CA ARG A 25 13.90 -8.45 -17.82
C ARG A 25 13.03 -8.61 -16.58
N TYR A 26 13.61 -9.18 -15.54
CA TYR A 26 12.99 -9.24 -14.23
C TYR A 26 13.25 -7.92 -13.53
N TYR A 27 12.22 -7.09 -13.39
CA TYR A 27 12.30 -5.86 -12.63
C TYR A 27 11.87 -6.12 -11.17
N GLY A 28 12.59 -5.54 -10.27
CA GLY A 28 12.33 -5.55 -8.83
C GLY A 28 13.38 -6.34 -8.06
N THR A 29 14.07 -5.64 -7.18
CA THR A 29 14.91 -6.27 -6.15
C THR A 29 13.97 -6.72 -5.05
N GLY A 30 13.65 -8.01 -5.01
CA GLY A 30 12.91 -8.58 -3.88
C GLY A 30 13.75 -8.48 -2.60
N THR A 31 13.09 -8.34 -1.47
CA THR A 31 13.75 -8.31 -0.14
C THR A 31 14.65 -9.53 0.10
N GLN A 32 14.31 -10.70 -0.48
CA GLN A 32 15.18 -11.88 -0.42
C GLN A 32 16.51 -11.65 -1.13
N LYS A 33 16.49 -11.15 -2.35
CA LYS A 33 17.71 -10.88 -3.12
C LYS A 33 18.62 -9.86 -2.41
N ALA A 34 18.00 -8.78 -1.89
CA ALA A 34 18.74 -7.79 -1.12
C ALA A 34 19.35 -8.40 0.16
N TYR A 35 18.64 -9.30 0.85
CA TYR A 35 19.16 -10.02 2.00
C TYR A 35 20.36 -10.88 1.63
N ASP A 36 20.27 -11.66 0.55
CA ASP A 36 21.33 -12.57 0.09
C ASP A 36 22.58 -11.78 -0.32
N GLU A 37 22.43 -10.70 -1.08
CA GLU A 37 23.53 -9.81 -1.49
C GLU A 37 24.20 -9.12 -0.28
N LEU A 38 23.39 -8.64 0.69
CA LEU A 38 23.93 -8.02 1.90
C LEU A 38 24.65 -9.04 2.79
N ALA A 39 24.17 -10.28 2.89
CA ALA A 39 24.82 -11.33 3.65
C ALA A 39 26.16 -11.74 3.02
N GLU A 40 26.27 -11.70 1.69
CA GLU A 40 27.52 -11.95 0.97
C GLU A 40 28.53 -10.80 1.14
N LEU A 41 28.07 -9.55 1.00
CA LEU A 41 28.91 -8.36 1.12
C LEU A 41 29.37 -8.10 2.56
N PHE A 42 28.54 -8.45 3.54
CA PHE A 42 28.77 -8.20 4.95
C PHE A 42 28.57 -9.47 5.80
N PRO A 43 29.46 -10.49 5.71
CA PRO A 43 29.28 -11.78 6.37
C PRO A 43 29.18 -11.69 7.91
N GLN A 44 29.72 -10.62 8.50
CA GLN A 44 29.69 -10.39 9.95
C GLN A 44 28.44 -9.59 10.41
N ALA A 45 27.64 -9.07 9.47
CA ALA A 45 26.47 -8.29 9.82
C ALA A 45 25.31 -9.20 10.25
N ARG A 46 24.60 -8.80 11.31
CA ARG A 46 23.33 -9.42 11.67
C ARG A 46 22.21 -8.75 10.88
N ILE A 47 21.64 -9.47 9.95
CA ILE A 47 20.61 -8.95 9.03
C ILE A 47 19.28 -9.57 9.39
N LEU A 48 18.25 -8.76 9.58
CA LEU A 48 16.87 -9.18 9.75
C LEU A 48 16.04 -8.68 8.57
N ARG A 49 15.34 -9.60 7.90
CA ARG A 49 14.40 -9.29 6.82
C ARG A 49 12.97 -9.33 7.32
N MET A 50 12.20 -8.28 7.02
CA MET A 50 10.79 -8.20 7.32
C MET A 50 10.01 -7.82 6.06
N ASP A 51 9.15 -8.69 5.59
CA ASP A 51 8.28 -8.50 4.44
C ASP A 51 7.00 -9.34 4.56
N VAL A 52 6.14 -9.25 3.54
CA VAL A 52 4.87 -9.98 3.51
C VAL A 52 5.08 -11.49 3.59
N ASP A 53 6.12 -12.03 2.93
CA ASP A 53 6.38 -13.46 2.90
C ASP A 53 6.87 -13.98 4.26
N THR A 54 7.69 -13.20 4.96
CA THR A 54 8.19 -13.55 6.31
C THR A 54 7.14 -13.36 7.38
N THR A 55 6.12 -12.53 7.15
CA THR A 55 5.06 -12.20 8.14
C THR A 55 3.71 -12.88 7.86
N ARG A 56 3.62 -13.72 6.83
CA ARG A 56 2.36 -14.33 6.36
C ARG A 56 1.71 -15.29 7.35
N ARG A 57 2.48 -15.98 8.19
CA ARG A 57 1.95 -16.93 9.18
C ARG A 57 1.48 -16.20 10.42
N LYS A 58 0.36 -16.65 11.01
CA LYS A 58 -0.14 -16.13 12.29
C LYS A 58 0.94 -16.24 13.36
N GLY A 59 1.28 -15.12 13.99
CA GLY A 59 2.32 -15.02 15.02
C GLY A 59 3.75 -14.79 14.50
N SER A 60 4.03 -14.94 13.21
CA SER A 60 5.39 -14.70 12.67
C SER A 60 5.83 -13.24 12.79
N HIS A 61 4.91 -12.30 12.64
CA HIS A 61 5.18 -10.88 12.85
C HIS A 61 5.64 -10.60 14.30
N GLN A 62 4.94 -11.16 15.28
CA GLN A 62 5.31 -11.00 16.69
C GLN A 62 6.65 -11.67 16.99
N ALA A 63 6.88 -12.88 16.46
CA ALA A 63 8.16 -13.58 16.61
C ALA A 63 9.35 -12.79 16.02
N LEU A 64 9.15 -12.15 14.85
CA LEU A 64 10.16 -11.27 14.25
C LEU A 64 10.40 -10.02 15.11
N LEU A 65 9.35 -9.39 15.65
CA LEU A 65 9.49 -8.27 16.56
C LEU A 65 10.21 -8.65 17.86
N ASP A 66 9.93 -9.83 18.42
CA ASP A 66 10.59 -10.35 19.61
C ASP A 66 12.06 -10.68 19.33
N GLN A 67 12.36 -11.26 18.15
CA GLN A 67 13.72 -11.48 17.70
C GLN A 67 14.46 -10.15 17.52
N PHE A 68 13.81 -9.15 16.93
CA PHE A 68 14.34 -7.80 16.78
C PHE A 68 14.62 -7.17 18.14
N GLY A 69 13.69 -7.22 19.08
CA GLY A 69 13.82 -6.62 20.41
C GLY A 69 14.93 -7.26 21.26
N ARG A 70 15.12 -8.58 21.16
CA ARG A 70 16.14 -9.33 21.94
C ARG A 70 17.48 -9.45 21.23
N GLY A 71 17.47 -9.57 19.91
CA GLY A 71 18.67 -9.85 19.11
C GLY A 71 19.38 -8.62 18.54
N PHE A 72 18.73 -7.46 18.52
CA PHE A 72 19.24 -6.24 17.90
C PHE A 72 19.14 -5.03 18.84
N PRO A 73 19.90 -5.02 19.94
CA PRO A 73 19.89 -3.88 20.86
C PRO A 73 20.38 -2.58 20.21
N ASN A 74 21.25 -2.69 19.19
CA ASN A 74 21.86 -1.57 18.48
C ASN A 74 21.64 -1.72 16.98
N VAL A 75 20.56 -1.14 16.45
CA VAL A 75 20.33 -1.07 15.02
C VAL A 75 21.06 0.15 14.46
N THR A 76 22.08 -0.07 13.65
CA THR A 76 22.89 0.99 13.05
C THR A 76 22.41 1.38 11.66
N LEU A 77 21.70 0.51 10.97
CA LEU A 77 21.15 0.77 9.65
C LEU A 77 19.77 0.15 9.48
N VAL A 78 18.82 0.93 8.97
CA VAL A 78 17.52 0.45 8.51
C VAL A 78 17.34 0.84 7.05
N GLY A 79 17.05 -0.15 6.20
CA GLY A 79 16.77 0.05 4.77
C GLY A 79 15.29 -0.15 4.45
N VAL A 80 14.65 0.85 3.83
CA VAL A 80 13.33 0.75 3.22
C VAL A 80 13.50 0.63 1.71
N LEU A 81 13.31 -0.56 1.15
CA LEU A 81 13.62 -0.84 -0.27
C LEU A 81 12.62 -0.24 -1.25
N ASN A 82 11.40 0.02 -0.82
CA ASN A 82 10.36 0.62 -1.65
C ASN A 82 9.28 1.29 -0.78
N ALA A 83 9.35 2.61 -0.68
CA ALA A 83 8.34 3.39 0.02
C ALA A 83 7.09 3.64 -0.84
N ASP A 84 7.21 3.52 -2.18
CA ASP A 84 6.15 3.87 -3.12
C ASP A 84 4.99 2.88 -3.12
N THR A 85 5.23 1.63 -2.74
CA THR A 85 4.18 0.60 -2.71
C THR A 85 3.00 1.01 -1.83
N ALA A 86 3.27 1.59 -0.66
CA ALA A 86 2.23 2.05 0.25
C ALA A 86 1.58 3.35 -0.25
N LEU A 87 2.36 4.27 -0.85
CA LEU A 87 1.89 5.53 -1.43
C LEU A 87 0.93 5.32 -2.60
N ASN A 88 1.19 4.32 -3.43
CA ASN A 88 0.41 4.04 -4.64
C ASN A 88 -0.86 3.21 -4.38
N LEU A 89 -1.17 2.88 -3.14
CA LEU A 89 -2.44 2.24 -2.81
C LEU A 89 -3.59 3.22 -3.05
N PRO A 90 -4.69 2.77 -3.66
CA PRO A 90 -5.87 3.59 -3.92
C PRO A 90 -6.73 3.75 -2.64
N ASP A 91 -6.13 4.31 -1.60
CA ASP A 91 -6.74 4.59 -0.30
C ASP A 91 -6.35 6.03 0.08
N PHE A 92 -7.31 6.85 0.48
CA PHE A 92 -7.04 8.22 0.89
C PHE A 92 -6.07 8.32 2.09
N ARG A 93 -5.86 7.23 2.82
CA ARG A 93 -4.91 7.13 3.94
C ARG A 93 -3.54 6.63 3.52
N SER A 94 -3.28 6.44 2.24
CA SER A 94 -2.00 5.88 1.77
C SER A 94 -0.80 6.71 2.23
N SER A 95 -0.90 8.04 2.14
CA SER A 95 0.13 8.97 2.60
C SER A 95 0.33 8.94 4.12
N GLU A 96 -0.78 8.92 4.87
CA GLU A 96 -0.74 8.81 6.34
C GLU A 96 -0.08 7.51 6.78
N ARG A 97 -0.47 6.38 6.20
CA ARG A 97 0.13 5.08 6.50
C ARG A 97 1.62 5.05 6.17
N THR A 98 2.01 5.64 5.04
CA THR A 98 3.41 5.72 4.65
C THR A 98 4.20 6.57 5.64
N PHE A 99 3.70 7.75 6.00
CA PHE A 99 4.32 8.59 7.01
C PHE A 99 4.50 7.84 8.33
N GLN A 100 3.44 7.19 8.84
CA GLN A 100 3.47 6.41 10.08
C GLN A 100 4.50 5.28 10.03
N LEU A 101 4.52 4.50 8.93
CA LEU A 101 5.49 3.42 8.76
C LEU A 101 6.93 3.92 8.73
N LEU A 102 7.21 4.98 7.97
CA LEU A 102 8.54 5.55 7.85
C LEU A 102 9.03 6.13 9.18
N THR A 103 8.16 6.82 9.92
CA THR A 103 8.48 7.37 11.25
C THR A 103 8.73 6.25 12.26
N GLN A 104 7.93 5.18 12.26
CA GLN A 104 8.17 4.01 13.12
C GLN A 104 9.50 3.34 12.83
N VAL A 105 9.84 3.20 11.55
CA VAL A 105 11.12 2.62 11.11
C VAL A 105 12.28 3.53 11.52
N ALA A 106 12.16 4.84 11.33
CA ALA A 106 13.16 5.82 11.75
C ALA A 106 13.42 5.76 13.26
N GLY A 107 12.38 5.62 14.06
CA GLY A 107 12.50 5.48 15.52
C GLY A 107 13.14 4.17 15.99
N ARG A 108 13.51 3.26 15.10
CA ARG A 108 14.24 2.02 15.42
C ARG A 108 15.75 2.13 15.22
N ALA A 109 16.20 3.05 14.38
CA ALA A 109 17.62 3.30 14.16
C ALA A 109 18.18 4.18 15.29
N GLY A 110 19.39 3.87 15.76
CA GLY A 110 20.11 4.72 16.71
C GLY A 110 19.61 4.68 18.16
N ARG A 111 19.09 3.56 18.61
CA ARG A 111 18.83 3.33 20.05
C ARG A 111 20.11 2.93 20.73
N ALA A 112 20.49 3.58 21.83
CA ALA A 112 21.70 3.46 22.61
C ALA A 112 22.83 4.42 22.14
N GLU A 113 24.08 4.07 22.39
CA GLU A 113 25.24 4.96 22.19
C GLU A 113 25.68 5.15 20.73
N LYS A 114 25.08 4.40 19.78
CA LYS A 114 25.44 4.46 18.35
C LYS A 114 24.39 5.20 17.54
N ALA A 115 24.85 6.18 16.75
CA ALA A 115 24.01 6.82 15.77
C ALA A 115 23.51 5.81 14.73
N GLY A 116 22.22 5.81 14.44
CA GLY A 116 21.60 4.98 13.42
C GLY A 116 21.32 5.76 12.15
N GLN A 117 21.36 5.07 11.02
CA GLN A 117 20.98 5.62 9.73
C GLN A 117 19.73 4.93 9.18
N VAL A 118 18.89 5.69 8.49
CA VAL A 118 17.74 5.16 7.75
C VAL A 118 17.89 5.54 6.29
N LEU A 119 17.88 4.54 5.43
CA LEU A 119 17.90 4.72 3.98
C LEU A 119 16.52 4.38 3.43
N ILE A 120 15.91 5.33 2.75
CA ILE A 120 14.59 5.16 2.14
C ILE A 120 14.75 5.26 0.63
N GLN A 121 14.44 4.18 -0.07
CA GLN A 121 14.42 4.16 -1.52
C GLN A 121 13.00 4.45 -2.01
N SER A 122 12.88 5.44 -2.93
CA SER A 122 11.62 5.84 -3.53
C SER A 122 11.84 6.40 -4.94
N TYR A 123 10.89 6.19 -5.84
CA TYR A 123 10.83 6.86 -7.15
C TYR A 123 10.35 8.31 -7.03
N ASN A 124 9.67 8.65 -5.92
CA ASN A 124 9.19 10.00 -5.64
C ASN A 124 9.65 10.48 -4.24
N PRO A 125 10.94 10.72 -4.03
CA PRO A 125 11.49 11.11 -2.72
C PRO A 125 10.97 12.47 -2.24
N GLU A 126 10.48 13.31 -3.16
CA GLU A 126 9.90 14.63 -2.86
C GLU A 126 8.45 14.58 -2.40
N HIS A 127 7.83 13.39 -2.37
CA HIS A 127 6.48 13.24 -1.85
C HIS A 127 6.40 13.72 -0.40
N TYR A 128 5.41 14.56 -0.09
CA TYR A 128 5.31 15.21 1.22
C TYR A 128 5.35 14.23 2.41
N ALA A 129 4.72 13.05 2.29
CA ALA A 129 4.74 12.03 3.35
C ALA A 129 6.18 11.52 3.64
N ILE A 130 7.04 11.43 2.63
CA ILE A 130 8.45 11.03 2.78
C ILE A 130 9.25 12.18 3.38
N ARG A 131 9.05 13.40 2.88
CA ARG A 131 9.76 14.59 3.37
C ARG A 131 9.49 14.84 4.85
N PHE A 132 8.23 14.92 5.24
CA PHE A 132 7.87 15.10 6.65
C PHE A 132 8.34 13.93 7.54
N ALA A 133 8.31 12.68 7.03
CA ALA A 133 8.84 11.54 7.78
C ALA A 133 10.35 11.61 7.97
N LYS A 134 11.11 12.11 6.97
CA LYS A 134 12.55 12.35 7.06
C LYS A 134 12.89 13.31 8.19
N ASP A 135 12.11 14.39 8.31
CA ASP A 135 12.31 15.44 9.29
C ASP A 135 11.59 15.13 10.62
N GLN A 136 10.86 14.01 10.71
CA GLN A 136 10.00 13.62 11.82
C GLN A 136 8.99 14.71 12.21
N ASP A 137 8.58 15.52 11.23
CA ASP A 137 7.64 16.64 11.42
C ASP A 137 6.19 16.14 11.29
N TYR A 138 5.63 15.70 12.40
CA TYR A 138 4.22 15.28 12.47
C TYR A 138 3.26 16.45 12.28
N GLU A 139 3.54 17.60 12.87
CA GLU A 139 2.64 18.76 12.81
C GLU A 139 2.52 19.30 11.39
N GLY A 140 3.64 19.44 10.69
CA GLY A 140 3.67 19.83 9.29
C GLY A 140 2.95 18.80 8.40
N PHE A 141 3.19 17.50 8.62
CA PHE A 141 2.48 16.45 7.91
C PHE A 141 0.97 16.54 8.14
N TYR A 142 0.54 16.65 9.40
CA TYR A 142 -0.87 16.73 9.76
C TYR A 142 -1.57 17.92 9.11
N ALA A 143 -0.97 19.10 9.20
CA ALA A 143 -1.53 20.32 8.63
C ALA A 143 -1.69 20.19 7.09
N TYR A 144 -0.68 19.65 6.42
CA TYR A 144 -0.69 19.45 4.97
C TYR A 144 -1.71 18.39 4.54
N GLU A 145 -1.70 17.22 5.19
CA GLU A 145 -2.64 16.11 4.91
C GLU A 145 -4.09 16.56 5.12
N MET A 146 -4.38 17.27 6.21
CA MET A 146 -5.72 17.78 6.49
C MET A 146 -6.18 18.80 5.46
N SER A 147 -5.29 19.65 4.93
CA SER A 147 -5.63 20.58 3.85
C SER A 147 -6.07 19.84 2.57
N ILE A 148 -5.33 18.78 2.19
CA ILE A 148 -5.66 17.93 1.04
C ILE A 148 -7.01 17.23 1.25
N ARG A 149 -7.23 16.63 2.43
CA ARG A 149 -8.49 15.93 2.73
C ARG A 149 -9.69 16.84 2.68
N ARG A 150 -9.54 18.08 3.20
CA ARG A 150 -10.59 19.10 3.11
C ARG A 150 -10.91 19.45 1.66
N GLN A 151 -9.89 19.70 0.85
CA GLN A 151 -10.02 20.08 -0.55
C GLN A 151 -10.66 18.97 -1.39
N LEU A 152 -10.24 17.72 -1.16
CA LEU A 152 -10.69 16.56 -1.93
C LEU A 152 -11.97 15.90 -1.38
N GLY A 153 -12.51 16.39 -0.27
CA GLY A 153 -13.69 15.82 0.37
C GLY A 153 -13.45 14.42 0.90
N TYR A 154 -12.45 14.27 1.78
CA TYR A 154 -12.15 13.02 2.49
C TYR A 154 -12.37 13.16 4.01
N PRO A 155 -12.49 12.04 4.73
CA PRO A 155 -12.54 12.06 6.18
C PRO A 155 -11.36 12.80 6.81
N PRO A 156 -11.56 13.59 7.89
CA PRO A 156 -12.78 13.71 8.71
C PRO A 156 -13.81 14.72 8.20
N TYR A 157 -13.56 15.42 7.09
CA TYR A 157 -14.44 16.49 6.59
C TYR A 157 -15.68 15.96 5.87
N TYR A 158 -15.58 14.76 5.30
CA TYR A 158 -16.65 14.04 4.64
C TYR A 158 -16.66 12.59 5.08
N PHE A 159 -17.81 12.00 5.17
CA PHE A 159 -17.95 10.55 5.27
C PHE A 159 -17.80 9.91 3.88
N THR A 160 -17.37 8.66 3.87
CA THR A 160 -17.19 7.91 2.62
C THR A 160 -17.75 6.51 2.76
N ILE A 161 -18.61 6.11 1.82
CA ILE A 161 -19.13 4.74 1.71
C ILE A 161 -18.66 4.17 0.39
N GLY A 162 -18.04 2.99 0.45
CA GLY A 162 -17.63 2.22 -0.72
C GLY A 162 -18.55 1.01 -0.94
N ILE A 163 -19.31 1.00 -2.03
CA ILE A 163 -20.11 -0.13 -2.44
C ILE A 163 -19.31 -0.95 -3.44
N THR A 164 -19.15 -2.25 -3.20
CA THR A 164 -18.46 -3.17 -4.12
C THR A 164 -19.44 -4.21 -4.62
N LEU A 165 -19.54 -4.33 -5.94
CA LEU A 165 -20.31 -5.37 -6.62
C LEU A 165 -19.35 -6.36 -7.26
N SER A 166 -19.71 -7.65 -7.25
CA SER A 166 -18.87 -8.71 -7.80
C SER A 166 -19.71 -9.75 -8.54
N HIS A 167 -19.24 -10.15 -9.73
CA HIS A 167 -19.91 -11.21 -10.50
C HIS A 167 -18.90 -11.97 -11.38
N LYS A 168 -19.24 -13.20 -11.78
CA LYS A 168 -18.40 -14.02 -12.68
C LYS A 168 -18.33 -13.47 -14.12
N LYS A 169 -19.40 -12.81 -14.57
CA LYS A 169 -19.49 -12.14 -15.88
C LYS A 169 -19.37 -10.64 -15.68
N GLU A 170 -18.49 -10.00 -16.44
CA GLU A 170 -18.25 -8.56 -16.31
C GLU A 170 -19.47 -7.75 -16.73
N GLU A 171 -20.17 -8.14 -17.80
CA GLU A 171 -21.39 -7.46 -18.26
C GLU A 171 -22.46 -7.38 -17.17
N GLU A 172 -22.65 -8.46 -16.40
CA GLU A 172 -23.63 -8.52 -15.32
C GLU A 172 -23.27 -7.60 -14.15
N VAL A 173 -22.00 -7.55 -13.75
CA VAL A 173 -21.60 -6.65 -12.66
C VAL A 173 -21.70 -5.19 -13.08
N VAL A 174 -21.36 -4.85 -14.32
CA VAL A 174 -21.50 -3.51 -14.88
C VAL A 174 -22.96 -3.08 -14.88
N LYS A 175 -23.85 -3.91 -15.44
CA LYS A 175 -25.29 -3.63 -15.47
C LYS A 175 -25.84 -3.34 -14.08
N ARG A 176 -25.56 -4.23 -13.11
CA ARG A 176 -25.99 -4.06 -11.72
C ARG A 176 -25.39 -2.82 -11.05
N ALA A 177 -24.14 -2.49 -11.36
CA ALA A 177 -23.50 -1.30 -10.82
C ALA A 177 -24.19 -0.01 -11.32
N TYR A 178 -24.59 0.05 -12.57
CA TYR A 178 -25.37 1.18 -13.10
C TYR A 178 -26.79 1.24 -12.55
N GLU A 179 -27.45 0.11 -12.32
CA GLU A 179 -28.77 0.06 -11.64
C GLU A 179 -28.66 0.64 -10.22
N VAL A 180 -27.68 0.18 -9.44
CA VAL A 180 -27.43 0.71 -8.08
C VAL A 180 -27.10 2.21 -8.13
N MET A 181 -26.27 2.65 -9.06
CA MET A 181 -25.97 4.07 -9.22
C MET A 181 -27.23 4.90 -9.53
N GLY A 182 -28.15 4.37 -10.35
CA GLY A 182 -29.44 5.03 -10.64
C GLY A 182 -30.26 5.24 -9.38
N ILE A 183 -30.39 4.21 -8.54
CA ILE A 183 -31.11 4.26 -7.26
C ILE A 183 -30.45 5.31 -6.33
N LEU A 184 -29.13 5.27 -6.20
CA LEU A 184 -28.40 6.22 -5.36
C LEU A 184 -28.60 7.67 -5.82
N ARG A 185 -28.59 7.92 -7.13
CA ARG A 185 -28.80 9.27 -7.67
C ARG A 185 -30.20 9.82 -7.42
N SER A 186 -31.20 8.95 -7.36
CA SER A 186 -32.60 9.38 -7.10
C SER A 186 -32.90 9.52 -5.60
N GLY A 187 -32.14 8.84 -4.73
CA GLY A 187 -32.39 8.83 -3.29
C GLY A 187 -31.50 9.77 -2.47
N LEU A 188 -30.31 10.11 -2.96
CA LEU A 188 -29.38 10.94 -2.23
C LEU A 188 -29.51 12.42 -2.57
N SER A 189 -29.18 13.29 -1.61
CA SER A 189 -29.18 14.73 -1.80
C SER A 189 -28.12 15.20 -2.81
N GLU A 190 -28.32 16.38 -3.41
CA GLU A 190 -27.37 17.00 -4.34
C GLU A 190 -26.02 17.33 -3.69
N THR A 191 -25.93 17.38 -2.36
CA THR A 191 -24.69 17.61 -1.63
C THR A 191 -23.80 16.38 -1.57
N SER A 192 -24.37 15.19 -1.79
CA SER A 192 -23.64 13.93 -1.86
C SER A 192 -23.01 13.72 -3.23
N LYS A 193 -21.73 13.32 -3.23
CA LYS A 193 -20.98 13.06 -4.47
C LYS A 193 -20.87 11.56 -4.71
N ILE A 194 -21.40 11.09 -5.82
CA ILE A 194 -21.33 9.69 -6.24
C ILE A 194 -20.25 9.57 -7.33
N LEU A 195 -19.24 8.75 -7.10
CA LEU A 195 -18.14 8.45 -8.02
C LEU A 195 -18.23 7.01 -8.50
N GLY A 196 -18.03 6.79 -9.78
CA GLY A 196 -18.16 5.47 -10.41
C GLY A 196 -19.46 5.31 -11.20
N PRO A 197 -19.90 4.06 -11.52
CA PRO A 197 -19.18 2.81 -11.21
C PRO A 197 -17.88 2.67 -12.00
N THR A 198 -16.84 2.15 -11.35
CA THR A 198 -15.55 1.88 -11.98
C THR A 198 -15.03 0.49 -11.57
N PRO A 199 -14.22 -0.17 -12.42
CA PRO A 199 -13.49 -1.35 -11.98
C PRO A 199 -12.64 -1.04 -10.74
N LYS A 200 -12.51 -1.99 -9.83
CA LYS A 200 -11.54 -1.86 -8.73
C LYS A 200 -10.10 -1.91 -9.31
N PRO A 201 -9.10 -1.37 -8.60
CA PRO A 201 -7.70 -1.45 -9.02
C PRO A 201 -7.24 -2.89 -9.31
N ILE A 202 -7.79 -3.86 -8.58
CA ILE A 202 -7.71 -5.28 -8.92
C ILE A 202 -9.09 -5.69 -9.43
N ALA A 203 -9.27 -5.55 -10.74
CA ALA A 203 -10.55 -5.72 -11.40
C ALA A 203 -11.09 -7.15 -11.31
N ARG A 204 -10.22 -8.16 -11.14
CA ARG A 204 -10.62 -9.57 -11.09
C ARG A 204 -9.81 -10.36 -10.07
N THR A 205 -10.50 -11.01 -9.12
CA THR A 205 -9.90 -11.96 -8.17
C THR A 205 -10.82 -13.17 -7.99
N HIS A 206 -10.25 -14.36 -7.78
CA HIS A 206 -11.01 -15.60 -7.58
C HIS A 206 -12.10 -15.81 -8.64
N ASN A 207 -11.80 -15.46 -9.88
CA ASN A 207 -12.71 -15.56 -11.02
C ASN A 207 -13.97 -14.67 -10.94
N LEU A 208 -13.94 -13.62 -10.12
CA LEU A 208 -14.98 -12.60 -10.01
C LEU A 208 -14.45 -11.25 -10.49
N TYR A 209 -15.24 -10.54 -11.28
CA TYR A 209 -15.02 -9.14 -11.62
C TYR A 209 -15.57 -8.24 -10.50
N HIS A 210 -14.85 -7.16 -10.18
CA HIS A 210 -15.18 -6.26 -9.10
C HIS A 210 -15.33 -4.84 -9.60
N TYR A 211 -16.49 -4.25 -9.36
CA TYR A 211 -16.78 -2.85 -9.61
C TYR A 211 -17.09 -2.13 -8.30
N GLN A 212 -16.80 -0.84 -8.26
CA GLN A 212 -17.01 -0.04 -7.07
C GLN A 212 -17.74 1.27 -7.39
N ILE A 213 -18.56 1.70 -6.44
CA ILE A 213 -19.17 3.02 -6.37
C ILE A 213 -18.71 3.63 -5.05
N LEU A 214 -18.27 4.89 -5.07
CA LEU A 214 -17.88 5.62 -3.88
C LEU A 214 -18.81 6.79 -3.68
N ILE A 215 -19.40 6.89 -2.48
CA ILE A 215 -20.25 7.99 -2.05
C ILE A 215 -19.49 8.83 -1.05
N LYS A 216 -19.45 10.14 -1.25
CA LYS A 216 -18.89 11.12 -0.30
C LYS A 216 -19.99 12.07 0.13
N TYR A 217 -20.22 12.19 1.44
CA TYR A 217 -21.30 12.98 1.99
C TYR A 217 -20.91 13.64 3.32
N ARG A 218 -21.64 14.67 3.73
CA ARG A 218 -21.50 15.32 5.05
C ARG A 218 -22.65 14.99 5.96
N LEU A 219 -23.84 15.26 5.51
CA LEU A 219 -25.12 14.95 6.14
C LEU A 219 -25.98 14.33 5.08
N GLU A 220 -26.57 13.19 5.36
CA GLU A 220 -27.48 12.47 4.47
C GLU A 220 -28.42 11.62 5.32
N ASP A 221 -29.69 12.02 5.35
CA ASP A 221 -30.71 11.38 6.20
C ASP A 221 -31.20 10.06 5.61
N GLU A 222 -30.96 9.84 4.30
CA GLU A 222 -31.41 8.66 3.54
C GLU A 222 -30.35 7.55 3.42
N LEU A 223 -29.21 7.67 4.12
CA LEU A 223 -28.10 6.69 4.08
C LEU A 223 -28.16 5.69 5.22
#